data_386ffe4c06639599af7f6e9e0abf1a08
#
_entry.id   386ffe4c06639599af7f6e9e0abf1a08
#
_cell.length_a   1.000
_cell.length_b   1.000
_cell.length_c   1.000
_cell.angle_alpha   90.00
_cell.angle_beta   90.00
_cell.angle_gamma   90.00
#
_symmetry.space_group_name_H-M   'P 1'
#
loop_
_entity.id
_entity.type
_entity.pdbx_description
1 polymer ?
#
loop_
_entity_poly.entity_id
_entity_poly.type
_entity_poly.pdbx_seq_one_letter_code
_entity_poly.pdbx_strand_id
1 'polypeptide(L)'
;MAAAKRPSAAKTVKAAGRRPVTPVRVAGGRSRGLIAVYVTVGLLVAAIIGGGMYLTTRGTDSSSAAPKITGLVDYRASNPGMLTRNHVAGTLTYPVSPPVGGDHNPLWQNCMGSVYDAAIANENAVHSLEHGAVWITYRPDLPTDQIAALAGKVRGIPYLLMSPYPGLDKPVSLQAWGYQLKLDTATDPRVDQFLAALRIKAAPEPGAPCSGGTTATGTTPHTTPSG
;
A
#
# COMPACT_ATOMS: atom_id res chain seq x y z
N MET A 1 -26.86 94.63 -51.99
CA MET A 1 -28.29 94.40 -51.79
C MET A 1 -28.46 93.49 -50.65
N ALA A 2 -28.91 94.02 -49.55
CA ALA A 2 -30.11 93.68 -48.78
C ALA A 2 -30.19 92.21 -48.38
N ALA A 3 -30.51 91.84 -47.18
CA ALA A 3 -31.26 92.47 -46.10
C ALA A 3 -31.02 91.72 -44.79
N ALA A 4 -31.19 92.47 -43.76
CA ALA A 4 -31.26 92.07 -42.36
C ALA A 4 -32.38 91.08 -42.01
N LYS A 5 -32.25 90.31 -40.98
CA LYS A 5 -33.36 90.12 -40.02
C LYS A 5 -32.86 89.73 -38.66
N ARG A 6 -33.42 90.36 -37.70
CA ARG A 6 -33.24 90.43 -36.24
C ARG A 6 -33.87 89.26 -35.49
N PRO A 7 -33.78 89.31 -34.18
CA PRO A 7 -33.41 88.21 -33.31
C PRO A 7 -34.61 87.52 -32.64
N SER A 8 -34.45 86.38 -32.09
CA SER A 8 -35.46 85.73 -31.21
C SER A 8 -34.94 85.36 -29.86
N ALA A 9 -35.73 85.67 -28.92
CA ALA A 9 -35.60 85.75 -27.50
C ALA A 9 -34.97 84.51 -26.77
N ALA A 10 -34.11 84.82 -25.89
CA ALA A 10 -33.66 83.89 -24.87
C ALA A 10 -34.77 83.54 -23.85
N LYS A 11 -35.13 82.28 -23.75
CA LYS A 11 -35.97 81.79 -22.65
C LYS A 11 -35.06 81.39 -21.52
N THR A 12 -35.13 82.08 -20.40
CA THR A 12 -34.53 81.80 -19.11
C THR A 12 -35.18 80.56 -18.55
N VAL A 13 -34.37 79.44 -18.43
CA VAL A 13 -34.82 78.25 -17.74
C VAL A 13 -34.42 78.43 -16.29
N LYS A 14 -35.38 78.42 -15.39
CA LYS A 14 -35.27 78.51 -13.95
C LYS A 14 -34.56 77.23 -13.42
N ALA A 15 -33.43 77.41 -12.81
CA ALA A 15 -32.70 76.31 -12.17
C ALA A 15 -33.56 75.68 -11.04
N ALA A 16 -33.89 74.38 -11.23
CA ALA A 16 -34.54 73.58 -10.21
C ALA A 16 -33.55 73.30 -9.10
N GLY A 17 -33.90 73.63 -7.89
CA GLY A 17 -33.05 73.43 -6.68
C GLY A 17 -32.71 71.98 -6.43
N ARG A 18 -31.44 71.72 -6.34
CA ARG A 18 -30.91 70.42 -5.92
C ARG A 18 -31.30 70.17 -4.44
N ARG A 19 -32.12 69.18 -4.21
CA ARG A 19 -32.35 68.67 -2.83
C ARG A 19 -31.05 68.13 -2.24
N PRO A 20 -30.72 68.44 -0.95
CA PRO A 20 -29.53 67.87 -0.32
C PRO A 20 -29.73 66.36 -0.13
N VAL A 21 -28.81 65.57 -0.68
CA VAL A 21 -28.70 64.14 -0.41
C VAL A 21 -28.09 63.93 0.97
N THR A 22 -28.89 63.42 1.89
CA THR A 22 -28.42 62.95 3.20
C THR A 22 -27.50 61.77 2.99
N PRO A 23 -26.27 61.76 3.59
CA PRO A 23 -25.39 60.62 3.50
C PRO A 23 -26.01 59.46 4.30
N VAL A 24 -26.19 58.32 3.63
CA VAL A 24 -26.54 57.05 4.26
C VAL A 24 -25.38 56.62 5.14
N ARG A 25 -25.51 56.66 6.42
CA ARG A 25 -24.59 56.06 7.37
C ARG A 25 -24.76 54.54 7.23
N VAL A 26 -23.79 53.89 6.56
CA VAL A 26 -23.60 52.42 6.64
C VAL A 26 -23.10 52.14 8.05
N ALA A 27 -23.97 51.61 8.89
CA ALA A 27 -23.58 51.10 10.21
C ALA A 27 -22.67 49.89 10.01
N GLY A 28 -21.37 50.10 10.07
CA GLY A 28 -20.34 49.04 10.10
C GLY A 28 -20.36 48.31 11.44
N GLY A 29 -21.46 47.68 11.76
CA GLY A 29 -21.55 46.78 12.88
C GLY A 29 -20.83 45.49 12.52
N ARG A 30 -19.58 45.31 12.95
CA ARG A 30 -18.97 43.98 13.04
C ARG A 30 -19.89 43.14 13.91
N SER A 31 -20.71 42.29 13.28
CA SER A 31 -21.65 41.46 14.00
C SER A 31 -20.82 40.45 14.83
N ARG A 32 -20.96 40.50 16.14
CA ARG A 32 -20.34 39.54 17.09
C ARG A 32 -20.62 38.10 16.68
N GLY A 33 -21.72 37.84 15.94
CA GLY A 33 -22.05 36.55 15.35
C GLY A 33 -21.08 36.09 14.24
N LEU A 34 -20.62 36.99 13.36
CA LEU A 34 -19.65 36.63 12.34
C LEU A 34 -18.27 36.23 12.94
N ILE A 35 -17.84 36.95 13.96
CA ILE A 35 -16.61 36.61 14.70
C ILE A 35 -16.75 35.24 15.38
N ALA A 36 -17.88 34.93 16.00
CA ALA A 36 -18.14 33.64 16.61
C ALA A 36 -18.09 32.51 15.57
N VAL A 37 -18.68 32.72 14.37
CA VAL A 37 -18.62 31.72 13.28
C VAL A 37 -17.19 31.47 12.81
N TYR A 38 -16.37 32.51 12.61
CA TYR A 38 -14.97 32.31 12.20
C TYR A 38 -14.13 31.63 13.27
N VAL A 39 -14.38 31.90 14.55
CA VAL A 39 -13.68 31.23 15.66
C VAL A 39 -14.06 29.75 15.73
N THR A 40 -15.35 29.39 15.61
CA THR A 40 -15.77 27.99 15.61
C THR A 40 -15.26 27.20 14.41
N VAL A 41 -15.29 27.79 13.21
CA VAL A 41 -14.73 27.17 12.00
C VAL A 41 -13.21 26.99 12.15
N GLY A 42 -12.50 27.97 12.67
CA GLY A 42 -11.06 27.88 12.93
C GLY A 42 -10.69 26.78 13.92
N LEU A 43 -11.46 26.62 15.00
CA LEU A 43 -11.26 25.55 15.97
C LEU A 43 -11.56 24.16 15.38
N LEU A 44 -12.59 24.03 14.54
CA LEU A 44 -12.90 22.77 13.84
C LEU A 44 -11.79 22.38 12.85
N VAL A 45 -11.29 23.34 12.08
CA VAL A 45 -10.18 23.10 11.15
C VAL A 45 -8.90 22.71 11.91
N ALA A 46 -8.59 23.40 13.02
CA ALA A 46 -7.46 23.05 13.87
C ALA A 46 -7.60 21.65 14.49
N ALA A 47 -8.81 21.26 14.90
CA ALA A 47 -9.08 19.92 15.43
C ALA A 47 -8.95 18.84 14.35
N ILE A 48 -9.38 19.10 13.10
CA ILE A 48 -9.24 18.18 11.98
C ILE A 48 -7.77 18.03 11.59
N ILE A 49 -7.03 19.15 11.47
CA ILE A 49 -5.60 19.11 11.12
C ILE A 49 -4.79 18.49 12.27
N GLY A 50 -5.02 18.90 13.49
CA GLY A 50 -4.34 18.37 14.68
C GLY A 50 -4.69 16.90 14.95
N GLY A 51 -5.96 16.52 14.79
CA GLY A 51 -6.42 15.13 14.90
C GLY A 51 -5.87 14.25 13.76
N GLY A 52 -5.88 14.76 12.54
CA GLY A 52 -5.30 14.06 11.39
C GLY A 52 -3.78 13.84 11.56
N MET A 53 -3.05 14.86 11.98
CA MET A 53 -1.61 14.78 12.24
C MET A 53 -1.29 13.86 13.43
N TYR A 54 -2.12 13.90 14.50
CA TYR A 54 -1.98 12.99 15.63
C TYR A 54 -2.22 11.52 15.27
N LEU A 55 -3.20 11.24 14.39
CA LEU A 55 -3.47 9.90 13.90
C LEU A 55 -2.38 9.40 12.96
N THR A 56 -1.82 10.27 12.11
CA THR A 56 -0.71 9.89 11.21
C THR A 56 0.59 9.68 11.96
N THR A 57 0.89 10.45 13.00
CA THR A 57 2.09 10.24 13.82
C THR A 57 2.01 9.01 14.71
N ARG A 58 0.81 8.59 15.13
CA ARG A 58 0.62 7.31 15.82
C ARG A 58 0.68 6.10 14.89
N GLY A 59 0.53 6.29 13.58
CA GLY A 59 0.57 5.21 12.58
C GLY A 59 1.96 4.83 12.09
N THR A 60 3.02 5.52 12.48
CA THR A 60 4.36 5.29 11.93
C THR A 60 5.33 4.51 12.83
N ASP A 61 4.96 4.21 14.07
CA ASP A 61 5.73 3.32 14.94
C ASP A 61 5.18 1.89 14.94
N SER A 62 4.87 1.36 13.74
CA SER A 62 4.65 -0.07 13.58
C SER A 62 5.99 -0.81 13.45
N SER A 63 6.85 -0.67 14.45
CA SER A 63 7.69 -1.79 14.85
C SER A 63 6.77 -2.82 15.52
N SER A 64 5.90 -3.45 14.73
CA SER A 64 5.09 -4.54 15.21
C SER A 64 6.06 -5.63 15.65
N ALA A 65 6.11 -5.88 16.96
CA ALA A 65 6.91 -6.96 17.51
C ALA A 65 6.64 -8.23 16.69
N ALA A 66 7.70 -9.00 16.40
CA ALA A 66 7.57 -10.25 15.66
C ALA A 66 6.43 -11.10 16.25
N PRO A 67 5.65 -11.77 15.41
CA PRO A 67 4.60 -12.66 15.91
C PRO A 67 5.16 -13.71 16.84
N LYS A 68 4.50 -13.98 17.95
CA LYS A 68 4.93 -15.01 18.92
C LYS A 68 4.54 -16.40 18.41
N ILE A 69 5.27 -16.92 17.43
CA ILE A 69 5.09 -18.26 16.87
C ILE A 69 6.35 -19.06 17.22
N THR A 70 6.18 -20.16 17.91
CA THR A 70 7.33 -21.02 18.32
C THR A 70 8.09 -21.52 17.10
N GLY A 71 9.40 -21.28 17.05
CA GLY A 71 10.28 -21.66 15.95
C GLY A 71 10.28 -20.69 14.77
N LEU A 72 9.57 -19.56 14.86
CA LEU A 72 9.67 -18.47 13.88
C LEU A 72 11.07 -17.86 13.92
N VAL A 73 11.71 -17.77 12.76
CA VAL A 73 12.95 -17.01 12.60
C VAL A 73 12.60 -15.63 12.08
N ASP A 74 13.06 -14.60 12.79
CA ASP A 74 12.91 -13.18 12.43
C ASP A 74 14.25 -12.65 11.93
N TYR A 75 14.40 -12.56 10.62
CA TYR A 75 15.57 -12.00 9.96
C TYR A 75 15.56 -10.47 9.93
N ARG A 76 14.41 -9.82 10.18
CA ARG A 76 14.36 -8.37 10.34
C ARG A 76 15.11 -7.92 11.57
N ALA A 77 15.07 -8.74 12.64
CA ALA A 77 15.79 -8.49 13.86
C ALA A 77 17.22 -9.02 13.82
N SER A 78 17.43 -10.25 13.28
CA SER A 78 18.72 -10.94 13.38
C SER A 78 19.69 -10.59 12.25
N ASN A 79 19.23 -10.31 11.04
CA ASN A 79 20.06 -9.97 9.88
C ASN A 79 19.34 -9.05 8.90
N PRO A 80 18.99 -7.81 9.28
CA PRO A 80 18.25 -6.88 8.42
C PRO A 80 18.99 -6.50 7.13
N GLY A 81 20.31 -6.56 7.14
CA GLY A 81 21.14 -6.21 5.97
C GLY A 81 20.95 -7.13 4.75
N MET A 82 20.39 -8.33 4.94
CA MET A 82 20.07 -9.23 3.82
C MET A 82 18.75 -8.91 3.12
N LEU A 83 17.94 -8.03 3.67
CA LEU A 83 16.61 -7.70 3.19
C LEU A 83 16.61 -6.45 2.28
N THR A 84 17.58 -6.39 1.37
CA THR A 84 17.64 -5.38 0.30
C THR A 84 16.44 -5.53 -0.64
N ARG A 85 16.11 -4.48 -1.42
CA ARG A 85 14.92 -4.45 -2.30
C ARG A 85 15.26 -3.98 -3.71
N ASN A 86 16.44 -4.34 -4.21
CA ASN A 86 16.83 -3.95 -5.56
C ASN A 86 16.24 -4.94 -6.57
N HIS A 87 15.69 -4.42 -7.65
CA HIS A 87 15.28 -5.22 -8.79
C HIS A 87 16.52 -5.56 -9.64
N VAL A 88 16.88 -6.83 -9.67
CA VAL A 88 18.07 -7.36 -10.37
C VAL A 88 17.66 -8.49 -11.30
N ALA A 89 18.08 -8.40 -12.55
CA ALA A 89 17.85 -9.48 -13.52
C ALA A 89 18.85 -10.63 -13.31
N GLY A 90 18.42 -11.85 -13.66
CA GLY A 90 19.26 -13.04 -13.58
C GLY A 90 19.17 -13.78 -12.26
N THR A 91 19.94 -14.85 -12.15
CA THR A 91 19.96 -15.73 -10.98
C THR A 91 20.77 -15.12 -9.84
N LEU A 92 20.23 -15.15 -8.63
CA LEU A 92 20.83 -14.61 -7.43
C LEU A 92 21.16 -15.73 -6.44
N THR A 93 22.11 -15.46 -5.55
CA THR A 93 22.43 -16.34 -4.42
C THR A 93 21.90 -15.73 -3.15
N TYR A 94 21.12 -16.49 -2.40
CA TYR A 94 20.54 -16.07 -1.15
C TYR A 94 21.22 -16.72 0.05
N PRO A 95 21.42 -16.00 1.16
CA PRO A 95 22.04 -16.55 2.37
C PRO A 95 21.12 -17.52 3.13
N VAL A 96 19.83 -17.55 2.79
CA VAL A 96 18.80 -18.39 3.42
C VAL A 96 18.03 -19.15 2.35
N SER A 97 17.75 -20.43 2.61
CA SER A 97 16.99 -21.29 1.69
C SER A 97 15.79 -21.94 2.41
N PRO A 98 14.57 -21.79 1.84
CA PRO A 98 14.17 -20.85 0.79
C PRO A 98 14.39 -19.38 1.20
N PRO A 99 14.57 -18.45 0.23
CA PRO A 99 14.82 -17.05 0.55
C PRO A 99 13.60 -16.37 1.17
N VAL A 100 13.85 -15.36 2.01
CA VAL A 100 12.82 -14.60 2.73
C VAL A 100 12.82 -13.12 2.39
N GLY A 101 13.62 -12.70 1.42
CA GLY A 101 13.82 -11.31 1.02
C GLY A 101 15.19 -11.12 0.41
N GLY A 102 15.54 -9.90 0.08
CA GLY A 102 16.78 -9.53 -0.60
C GLY A 102 16.53 -9.04 -2.02
N ASP A 103 17.60 -8.80 -2.79
CA ASP A 103 17.51 -8.45 -4.18
C ASP A 103 16.72 -9.52 -4.96
N HIS A 104 15.92 -9.10 -5.93
CA HIS A 104 15.00 -9.99 -6.62
C HIS A 104 14.68 -9.51 -8.03
N ASN A 105 14.01 -10.37 -8.80
CA ASN A 105 13.64 -10.06 -10.19
C ASN A 105 12.56 -8.95 -10.23
N PRO A 106 12.58 -8.02 -11.21
CA PRO A 106 11.53 -7.00 -11.36
C PRO A 106 10.14 -7.56 -11.66
N LEU A 107 10.02 -8.82 -12.08
CA LEU A 107 8.74 -9.50 -12.25
C LEU A 107 8.48 -10.44 -11.06
N TRP A 108 7.31 -10.33 -10.43
CA TRP A 108 6.90 -11.21 -9.34
C TRP A 108 6.28 -12.52 -9.83
N GLN A 109 6.26 -13.52 -9.01
CA GLN A 109 5.47 -14.73 -9.20
C GLN A 109 4.01 -14.44 -8.85
N ASN A 110 3.06 -14.88 -9.68
CA ASN A 110 1.64 -14.69 -9.37
C ASN A 110 1.29 -15.30 -8.02
N CYS A 111 0.71 -14.49 -7.11
CA CYS A 111 0.40 -14.88 -5.74
C CYS A 111 -1.10 -14.75 -5.40
N MET A 112 -1.98 -14.98 -6.38
CA MET A 112 -3.43 -14.96 -6.22
C MET A 112 -4.00 -16.30 -5.73
N GLY A 113 -3.32 -16.96 -4.78
CA GLY A 113 -3.67 -18.28 -4.29
C GLY A 113 -3.21 -19.38 -5.25
N SER A 114 -2.06 -19.17 -5.88
CA SER A 114 -1.48 -20.06 -6.88
C SER A 114 -0.81 -21.26 -6.24
N VAL A 115 -1.20 -22.45 -6.66
CA VAL A 115 -0.55 -23.72 -6.29
C VAL A 115 0.18 -24.24 -7.51
N TYR A 116 1.49 -24.12 -7.49
CA TYR A 116 2.38 -24.57 -8.57
C TYR A 116 2.73 -26.04 -8.38
N ASP A 117 2.74 -26.79 -9.47
CA ASP A 117 3.07 -28.22 -9.50
C ASP A 117 4.58 -28.52 -9.68
N ALA A 118 5.34 -27.48 -10.01
CA ALA A 118 6.79 -27.55 -10.15
C ALA A 118 7.46 -26.39 -9.38
N ALA A 119 8.76 -26.49 -9.14
CA ALA A 119 9.55 -25.43 -8.51
C ALA A 119 9.43 -24.12 -9.30
N ILE A 120 9.49 -23.01 -8.63
CA ILE A 120 9.48 -21.66 -9.21
C ILE A 120 10.81 -20.96 -8.90
N ALA A 121 11.12 -19.91 -9.65
CA ALA A 121 12.33 -19.15 -9.44
C ALA A 121 12.28 -18.38 -8.11
N ASN A 122 13.35 -18.47 -7.34
CA ASN A 122 13.49 -17.78 -6.06
C ASN A 122 13.30 -16.27 -6.22
N GLU A 123 13.87 -15.70 -7.23
CA GLU A 123 13.91 -14.26 -7.50
C GLU A 123 12.51 -13.70 -7.78
N ASN A 124 11.68 -14.45 -8.51
CA ASN A 124 10.29 -14.07 -8.76
C ASN A 124 9.42 -14.26 -7.50
N ALA A 125 9.66 -15.34 -6.72
CA ALA A 125 8.97 -15.59 -5.47
C ALA A 125 9.29 -14.54 -4.41
N VAL A 126 10.56 -14.11 -4.27
CA VAL A 126 10.99 -13.07 -3.35
C VAL A 126 10.29 -11.74 -3.63
N HIS A 127 10.10 -11.37 -4.90
CA HIS A 127 9.32 -10.19 -5.24
C HIS A 127 7.86 -10.31 -4.74
N SER A 128 7.26 -11.49 -4.86
CA SER A 128 5.92 -11.72 -4.29
C SER A 128 5.90 -11.55 -2.77
N LEU A 129 6.98 -11.95 -2.06
CA LEU A 129 7.10 -11.69 -0.62
C LEU A 129 7.16 -10.18 -0.32
N GLU A 130 7.83 -9.39 -1.15
CA GLU A 130 7.88 -7.92 -1.03
C GLU A 130 6.47 -7.32 -1.10
N HIS A 131 5.62 -7.82 -2.00
CA HIS A 131 4.21 -7.44 -2.10
C HIS A 131 3.36 -7.88 -0.89
N GLY A 132 3.91 -8.74 -0.01
CA GLY A 132 3.24 -9.22 1.19
C GLY A 132 2.67 -10.63 1.06
N ALA A 133 3.06 -11.38 0.05
CA ALA A 133 2.65 -12.77 -0.05
C ALA A 133 3.34 -13.64 1.02
N VAL A 134 2.70 -14.76 1.34
CA VAL A 134 3.33 -15.89 2.01
C VAL A 134 3.55 -16.98 0.96
N TRP A 135 4.79 -17.42 0.87
CA TRP A 135 5.17 -18.55 0.02
C TRP A 135 5.31 -19.81 0.88
N ILE A 136 4.46 -20.79 0.62
CA ILE A 136 4.56 -22.12 1.22
C ILE A 136 5.38 -22.99 0.30
N THR A 137 6.48 -23.50 0.81
CA THR A 137 7.31 -24.47 0.10
C THR A 137 7.22 -25.84 0.77
N TYR A 138 7.29 -26.88 -0.03
CA TYR A 138 7.27 -28.25 0.48
C TYR A 138 8.27 -29.12 -0.25
N ARG A 139 8.77 -30.13 0.44
CA ARG A 139 9.68 -31.11 -0.12
C ARG A 139 8.93 -32.00 -1.13
N PRO A 140 9.49 -32.30 -2.31
CA PRO A 140 8.81 -33.09 -3.35
C PRO A 140 8.31 -34.49 -2.93
N ASP A 141 8.91 -35.06 -1.89
CA ASP A 141 8.53 -36.35 -1.32
C ASP A 141 7.49 -36.24 -0.16
N LEU A 142 6.92 -35.04 0.06
CA LEU A 142 5.85 -34.87 1.03
C LEU A 142 4.64 -35.69 0.61
N PRO A 143 3.97 -36.44 1.52
CA PRO A 143 2.77 -37.20 1.22
C PRO A 143 1.67 -36.37 0.54
N THR A 144 0.98 -36.96 -0.45
CA THR A 144 0.01 -36.25 -1.29
C THR A 144 -1.17 -35.67 -0.52
N ASP A 145 -1.59 -36.31 0.55
CA ASP A 145 -2.63 -35.81 1.46
C ASP A 145 -2.18 -34.55 2.20
N GLN A 146 -0.92 -34.49 2.60
CA GLN A 146 -0.32 -33.30 3.22
C GLN A 146 -0.17 -32.16 2.20
N ILE A 147 0.25 -32.46 0.96
CA ILE A 147 0.29 -31.47 -0.13
C ILE A 147 -1.14 -30.93 -0.38
N ALA A 148 -2.15 -31.80 -0.44
CA ALA A 148 -3.53 -31.40 -0.63
C ALA A 148 -4.05 -30.51 0.52
N ALA A 149 -3.66 -30.82 1.78
CA ALA A 149 -4.03 -30.01 2.94
C ALA A 149 -3.45 -28.58 2.86
N LEU A 150 -2.16 -28.44 2.48
CA LEU A 150 -1.56 -27.11 2.25
C LEU A 150 -2.22 -26.38 1.08
N ALA A 151 -2.43 -27.08 -0.04
CA ALA A 151 -3.06 -26.51 -1.22
C ALA A 151 -4.48 -26.00 -0.92
N GLY A 152 -5.24 -26.69 -0.05
CA GLY A 152 -6.55 -26.25 0.42
C GLY A 152 -6.52 -24.92 1.18
N LYS A 153 -5.39 -24.60 1.84
CA LYS A 153 -5.20 -23.32 2.54
C LYS A 153 -4.79 -22.18 1.58
N VAL A 154 -4.27 -22.51 0.40
CA VAL A 154 -3.69 -21.54 -0.55
C VAL A 154 -4.67 -21.19 -1.67
N ARG A 155 -5.34 -22.18 -2.27
CA ARG A 155 -6.12 -21.97 -3.50
C ARG A 155 -7.11 -20.84 -3.42
N GLY A 156 -6.96 -19.87 -4.34
CA GLY A 156 -7.86 -18.73 -4.48
C GLY A 156 -7.74 -17.69 -3.38
N ILE A 157 -6.78 -17.82 -2.45
CA ILE A 157 -6.55 -16.83 -1.39
C ILE A 157 -5.45 -15.86 -1.83
N PRO A 158 -5.76 -14.60 -2.13
CA PRO A 158 -4.76 -13.61 -2.54
C PRO A 158 -3.63 -13.47 -1.52
N TYR A 159 -2.45 -13.16 -2.01
CA TYR A 159 -1.21 -13.07 -1.24
C TYR A 159 -0.79 -14.41 -0.62
N LEU A 160 -1.16 -15.52 -1.26
CA LEU A 160 -0.61 -16.84 -1.01
C LEU A 160 -0.12 -17.47 -2.32
N LEU A 161 0.98 -18.20 -2.23
CA LEU A 161 1.47 -19.07 -3.27
C LEU A 161 2.14 -20.29 -2.66
N MET A 162 2.17 -21.40 -3.41
CA MET A 162 2.74 -22.66 -2.95
C MET A 162 3.46 -23.35 -4.09
N SER A 163 4.63 -23.92 -3.82
CA SER A 163 5.36 -24.74 -4.78
C SER A 163 6.19 -25.82 -4.11
N PRO A 164 6.53 -26.90 -4.81
CA PRO A 164 7.61 -27.78 -4.38
C PRO A 164 8.94 -27.00 -4.34
N TYR A 165 9.82 -27.44 -3.43
CA TYR A 165 11.16 -26.89 -3.27
C TYR A 165 12.16 -28.02 -3.07
N PRO A 166 12.87 -28.48 -4.14
CA PRO A 166 13.88 -29.51 -4.03
C PRO A 166 15.03 -29.11 -3.10
N GLY A 167 15.48 -30.03 -2.28
CA GLY A 167 16.57 -29.78 -1.33
C GLY A 167 16.16 -29.09 -0.02
N LEU A 168 14.85 -28.95 0.22
CA LEU A 168 14.34 -28.41 1.49
C LEU A 168 14.75 -29.34 2.66
N ASP A 169 15.32 -28.76 3.70
CA ASP A 169 15.82 -29.48 4.90
C ASP A 169 14.71 -29.97 5.84
N LYS A 170 13.51 -29.38 5.74
CA LYS A 170 12.29 -29.79 6.46
C LYS A 170 11.16 -30.09 5.47
N PRO A 171 10.20 -30.94 5.83
CA PRO A 171 9.07 -31.27 4.95
C PRO A 171 8.30 -30.07 4.42
N VAL A 172 8.13 -29.02 5.25
CA VAL A 172 7.39 -27.79 4.93
C VAL A 172 8.16 -26.57 5.41
N SER A 173 8.18 -25.51 4.63
CA SER A 173 8.68 -24.20 5.06
C SER A 173 7.77 -23.09 4.58
N LEU A 174 7.53 -22.10 5.43
CA LEU A 174 6.74 -20.92 5.13
C LEU A 174 7.66 -19.70 5.15
N GLN A 175 7.56 -18.86 4.14
CA GLN A 175 8.30 -17.63 3.97
C GLN A 175 7.34 -16.45 3.86
N ALA A 176 7.63 -15.39 4.61
CA ALA A 176 7.13 -14.04 4.38
C ALA A 176 8.33 -13.10 4.41
N TRP A 177 8.20 -11.87 3.96
CA TRP A 177 9.36 -10.96 3.92
C TRP A 177 10.02 -10.81 5.28
N GLY A 178 11.25 -11.29 5.38
CA GLY A 178 12.07 -11.31 6.59
C GLY A 178 11.70 -12.35 7.63
N TYR A 179 10.79 -13.29 7.33
CA TYR A 179 10.36 -14.33 8.26
C TYR A 179 10.38 -15.73 7.64
N GLN A 180 10.78 -16.72 8.43
CA GLN A 180 10.73 -18.12 8.02
C GLN A 180 10.25 -18.99 9.17
N LEU A 181 9.45 -20.00 8.83
CA LEU A 181 9.04 -21.08 9.76
C LEU A 181 9.18 -22.42 9.06
N LYS A 182 9.99 -23.32 9.60
CA LYS A 182 10.19 -24.68 9.09
C LYS A 182 9.47 -25.69 9.96
N LEU A 183 8.75 -26.61 9.33
CA LEU A 183 7.83 -27.55 9.99
C LEU A 183 8.05 -28.98 9.51
N ASP A 184 7.74 -29.94 10.39
CA ASP A 184 7.86 -31.36 10.10
C ASP A 184 6.60 -31.95 9.44
N THR A 185 5.47 -31.22 9.47
CA THR A 185 4.19 -31.67 8.90
C THR A 185 3.33 -30.51 8.42
N ALA A 186 2.55 -30.76 7.39
CA ALA A 186 1.59 -29.81 6.83
C ALA A 186 0.39 -29.52 7.76
N THR A 187 0.11 -30.39 8.70
CA THR A 187 -1.00 -30.27 9.66
C THR A 187 -0.65 -29.51 10.92
N ASP A 188 0.60 -29.01 11.03
CA ASP A 188 1.01 -28.22 12.17
C ASP A 188 0.17 -26.95 12.29
N PRO A 189 -0.45 -26.66 13.45
CA PRO A 189 -1.29 -25.48 13.64
C PRO A 189 -0.56 -24.16 13.45
N ARG A 190 0.77 -24.16 13.51
CA ARG A 190 1.58 -22.96 13.23
C ARG A 190 1.51 -22.52 11.79
N VAL A 191 1.09 -23.37 10.83
CA VAL A 191 0.80 -22.97 9.47
C VAL A 191 -0.25 -21.86 9.49
N ASP A 192 -1.40 -22.06 10.13
CA ASP A 192 -2.48 -21.07 10.18
C ASP A 192 -2.06 -19.82 10.98
N GLN A 193 -1.31 -19.98 12.05
CA GLN A 193 -0.75 -18.87 12.83
C GLN A 193 0.16 -17.98 11.96
N PHE A 194 1.04 -18.58 11.14
CA PHE A 194 1.94 -17.86 10.26
C PHE A 194 1.16 -17.10 9.20
N LEU A 195 0.19 -17.74 8.53
CA LEU A 195 -0.68 -17.10 7.52
C LEU A 195 -1.44 -15.92 8.11
N ALA A 196 -2.06 -16.09 9.26
CA ALA A 196 -2.85 -15.05 9.92
C ALA A 196 -1.99 -13.86 10.40
N ALA A 197 -0.77 -14.15 10.83
CA ALA A 197 0.13 -13.12 11.38
C ALA A 197 0.87 -12.32 10.31
N LEU A 198 1.25 -12.93 9.18
CA LEU A 198 2.25 -12.37 8.28
C LEU A 198 1.75 -12.07 6.86
N ARG A 199 0.70 -12.77 6.38
CA ARG A 199 0.12 -12.48 5.06
C ARG A 199 -0.31 -11.01 4.97
N ILE A 200 0.17 -10.30 3.97
CA ILE A 200 0.02 -8.85 3.73
C ILE A 200 0.76 -8.00 4.78
N LYS A 201 0.77 -8.41 6.05
CA LYS A 201 1.31 -7.63 7.17
C LYS A 201 2.84 -7.56 7.18
N ALA A 202 3.50 -8.52 6.53
CA ALA A 202 4.95 -8.52 6.38
C ALA A 202 5.45 -7.73 5.16
N ALA A 203 4.55 -7.14 4.36
CA ALA A 203 4.89 -6.41 3.14
C ALA A 203 5.77 -5.19 3.41
N PRO A 204 6.95 -5.07 2.81
CA PRO A 204 7.65 -3.80 2.74
C PRO A 204 7.06 -2.86 1.67
N GLU A 205 6.26 -3.39 0.74
CA GLU A 205 5.52 -2.64 -0.27
C GLU A 205 4.00 -2.87 -0.14
N PRO A 206 3.36 -2.23 0.86
CA PRO A 206 1.94 -2.43 1.10
C PRO A 206 1.06 -1.98 -0.06
N GLY A 207 0.13 -2.84 -0.49
CA GLY A 207 -0.82 -2.54 -1.56
C GLY A 207 -0.33 -2.91 -2.97
N ALA A 208 0.89 -3.40 -3.13
CA ALA A 208 1.37 -3.93 -4.39
C ALA A 208 0.54 -5.15 -4.85
N PRO A 209 0.28 -5.31 -6.17
CA PRO A 209 -0.62 -6.35 -6.67
C PRO A 209 0.02 -7.74 -6.63
N CYS A 210 -0.78 -8.76 -6.33
CA CYS A 210 -0.40 -10.17 -6.49
C CYS A 210 -0.77 -10.75 -7.87
N SER A 211 -1.70 -10.10 -8.59
CA SER A 211 -2.08 -10.46 -9.95
C SER A 211 -1.14 -9.87 -10.99
N GLY A 212 -1.12 -10.44 -12.19
CA GLY A 212 -0.31 -9.92 -13.31
C GLY A 212 1.16 -10.33 -13.28
N GLY A 213 1.60 -11.09 -12.29
CA GLY A 213 2.93 -11.70 -12.27
C GLY A 213 3.04 -12.92 -13.17
N THR A 214 4.24 -13.49 -13.28
CA THR A 214 4.45 -14.73 -14.03
C THR A 214 3.80 -15.94 -13.35
N THR A 215 3.23 -16.83 -14.13
CA THR A 215 2.76 -18.15 -13.68
C THR A 215 3.71 -19.27 -14.10
N ALA A 216 4.80 -18.93 -14.78
CA ALA A 216 5.76 -19.91 -15.23
C ALA A 216 6.45 -20.62 -14.06
N THR A 217 6.80 -21.86 -14.29
CA THR A 217 7.56 -22.72 -13.37
C THR A 217 8.99 -22.91 -13.86
N GLY A 218 9.84 -23.47 -13.02
CA GLY A 218 11.27 -23.61 -13.25
C GLY A 218 12.07 -22.69 -12.33
N THR A 219 13.36 -23.00 -12.18
CA THR A 219 14.27 -22.28 -11.27
C THR A 219 15.00 -21.11 -11.91
N THR A 220 14.83 -20.91 -13.20
CA THR A 220 15.38 -19.74 -13.91
C THR A 220 14.44 -18.54 -13.79
N PRO A 221 14.92 -17.37 -13.39
CA PRO A 221 14.08 -16.18 -13.26
C PRO A 221 13.41 -15.76 -14.57
N HIS A 222 12.13 -15.46 -14.52
CA HIS A 222 11.33 -15.00 -15.64
C HIS A 222 11.25 -13.48 -15.66
N THR A 223 11.47 -12.87 -16.84
CA THR A 223 11.48 -11.40 -17.00
C THR A 223 10.24 -10.86 -17.73
N THR A 224 9.41 -11.75 -18.27
CA THR A 224 8.17 -11.38 -18.97
C THR A 224 6.97 -12.04 -18.29
N PRO A 225 5.82 -11.33 -18.15
CA PRO A 225 4.59 -11.95 -17.67
C PRO A 225 4.19 -13.13 -18.55
N SER A 226 3.66 -14.18 -17.93
CA SER A 226 3.00 -15.27 -18.67
C SER A 226 1.67 -14.74 -19.17
N GLY A 227 1.47 -14.76 -20.48
CA GLY A 227 0.19 -14.41 -21.09
C GLY A 227 -0.90 -15.43 -20.79
#